data_b8a70b599c43d37eda34a7e1fcaf7a0a
#
_entry.id   b8a70b599c43d37eda34a7e1fcaf7a0a
#
_cell.length_a   1.000
_cell.length_b   1.000
_cell.length_c   1.000
_cell.angle_alpha   90.00
_cell.angle_beta   90.00
_cell.angle_gamma   90.00
#
_symmetry.space_group_name_H-M   'P 1'
#
loop_
_entity.id
_entity.type
_entity.pdbx_description
1 polymer ?
#
loop_
_entity_poly.entity_id
_entity_poly.type
_entity_poly.pdbx_seq_one_letter_code
_entity_poly.pdbx_strand_id
1 'polypeptide(L)'
;YLYKKFGSQEEVKKRLVFTTHTPEEAGNEKHEIHLCEKMSYFCGIPLEEVRKLTGITDDQFNHSLAALRFARLANGVSELHGHVSRAMWSKYPGICPIIHITNSQNWRYWADKQLYYAAEESNETNFIDRKWFLKKRAFDIVADQTGKLFDPNVLTIVWARRFAGYKRAELITR
;
A
#
# COMPACT_ATOMS: atom_id res chain seq x y z
N TYR A 1 5.65 -6.66 -20.77
CA TYR A 1 6.67 -7.73 -20.81
C TYR A 1 6.03 -9.12 -20.87
N LEU A 2 5.23 -9.53 -19.86
CA LEU A 2 4.64 -10.88 -19.79
C LEU A 2 3.79 -11.20 -21.03
N TYR A 3 2.96 -10.26 -21.47
CA TYR A 3 2.17 -10.45 -22.68
C TYR A 3 3.06 -10.70 -23.92
N LYS A 4 4.09 -9.89 -24.09
CA LYS A 4 5.04 -10.08 -25.19
C LYS A 4 5.78 -11.43 -25.12
N LYS A 5 6.06 -11.89 -23.89
CA LYS A 5 6.73 -13.18 -23.66
C LYS A 5 5.83 -14.38 -23.96
N PHE A 6 4.55 -14.32 -23.60
CA PHE A 6 3.65 -15.46 -23.67
C PHE A 6 2.66 -15.39 -24.83
N GLY A 7 2.54 -14.23 -25.51
CA GLY A 7 1.71 -14.03 -26.69
C GLY A 7 0.20 -14.05 -26.45
N SER A 8 -0.24 -14.19 -25.19
CA SER A 8 -1.65 -14.33 -24.85
C SER A 8 -1.97 -13.73 -23.49
N GLN A 9 -3.08 -12.99 -23.40
CA GLN A 9 -3.59 -12.46 -22.14
C GLN A 9 -3.98 -13.58 -21.17
N GLU A 10 -4.53 -14.68 -21.66
CA GLU A 10 -4.88 -15.83 -20.82
C GLU A 10 -3.65 -16.50 -20.20
N GLU A 11 -2.55 -16.58 -20.93
CA GLU A 11 -1.30 -17.09 -20.37
C GLU A 11 -0.69 -16.16 -19.32
N VAL A 12 -0.87 -14.84 -19.47
CA VAL A 12 -0.49 -13.86 -18.44
C VAL A 12 -1.35 -14.02 -17.20
N LYS A 13 -2.67 -14.14 -17.36
CA LYS A 13 -3.61 -14.33 -16.24
C LYS A 13 -3.24 -15.52 -15.35
N LYS A 14 -2.81 -16.63 -15.95
CA LYS A 14 -2.39 -17.81 -15.17
C LYS A 14 -1.23 -17.53 -14.21
N ARG A 15 -0.46 -16.47 -14.43
CA ARG A 15 0.80 -16.15 -13.71
C ARG A 15 0.75 -14.87 -12.90
N LEU A 16 -0.34 -14.10 -13.01
CA LEU A 16 -0.45 -12.80 -12.38
C LEU A 16 -1.54 -12.78 -11.31
N VAL A 17 -1.18 -12.32 -10.14
CA VAL A 17 -2.08 -11.90 -9.07
C VAL A 17 -1.81 -10.45 -8.77
N PHE A 18 -2.85 -9.68 -8.43
CA PHE A 18 -2.72 -8.27 -8.12
C PHE A 18 -3.16 -7.98 -6.69
N THR A 19 -2.32 -7.32 -5.91
CA THR A 19 -2.68 -6.83 -4.57
C THR A 19 -2.87 -5.33 -4.61
N THR A 20 -4.07 -4.85 -4.30
CA THR A 20 -4.32 -3.43 -4.14
C THR A 20 -4.17 -3.02 -2.67
N HIS A 21 -3.54 -1.89 -2.42
CA HIS A 21 -3.28 -1.36 -1.08
C HIS A 21 -4.07 -0.08 -0.76
N THR A 22 -4.75 0.51 -1.75
CA THR A 22 -5.40 1.80 -1.57
C THR A 22 -6.86 1.76 -2.03
N PRO A 23 -7.81 1.88 -1.09
CA PRO A 23 -9.25 1.88 -1.38
C PRO A 23 -9.77 3.27 -1.80
N GLU A 24 -8.93 4.07 -2.41
CA GLU A 24 -9.21 5.44 -2.84
C GLU A 24 -8.87 5.58 -4.32
N GLU A 25 -9.73 6.23 -5.10
CA GLU A 25 -9.46 6.43 -6.52
C GLU A 25 -8.19 7.26 -6.77
N ALA A 26 -7.95 8.27 -5.96
CA ALA A 26 -6.76 9.11 -6.02
C ALA A 26 -5.44 8.37 -5.69
N GLY A 27 -5.51 7.19 -5.09
CA GLY A 27 -4.35 6.34 -4.81
C GLY A 27 -4.01 5.35 -5.92
N ASN A 28 -4.80 5.34 -7.00
CA ASN A 28 -4.56 4.50 -8.17
C ASN A 28 -3.90 5.36 -9.25
N GLU A 29 -2.65 5.07 -9.54
CA GLU A 29 -1.85 5.84 -10.48
C GLU A 29 -2.45 5.82 -11.89
N LYS A 30 -2.52 7.03 -12.47
CA LYS A 30 -2.89 7.25 -13.86
C LYS A 30 -1.82 8.12 -14.50
N HIS A 31 -1.39 7.76 -15.67
CA HIS A 31 -0.46 8.55 -16.46
C HIS A 31 -1.02 8.78 -17.86
N GLU A 32 -0.62 9.87 -18.45
CA GLU A 32 -0.93 10.17 -19.83
C GLU A 32 -0.40 9.04 -20.74
N ILE A 33 -1.26 8.46 -21.57
CA ILE A 33 -0.98 7.19 -22.26
C ILE A 33 0.12 7.33 -23.31
N HIS A 34 0.20 8.50 -23.99
CA HIS A 34 1.24 8.77 -24.97
C HIS A 34 2.59 9.03 -24.30
N LEU A 35 2.58 9.55 -23.08
CA LEU A 35 3.80 9.63 -22.27
C LEU A 35 4.32 8.24 -21.93
N CYS A 36 3.43 7.32 -21.52
CA CYS A 36 3.79 5.92 -21.27
C CYS A 36 4.38 5.27 -22.54
N GLU A 37 3.78 5.50 -23.70
CA GLU A 37 4.29 5.02 -24.97
C GLU A 37 5.68 5.58 -25.30
N LYS A 38 5.85 6.90 -25.19
CA LYS A 38 7.12 7.60 -25.41
C LYS A 38 8.24 7.09 -24.48
N MET A 39 7.89 6.76 -23.24
CA MET A 39 8.81 6.19 -22.24
C MET A 39 9.03 4.69 -22.41
N SER A 40 8.55 4.09 -23.53
CA SER A 40 8.67 2.65 -23.80
C SER A 40 8.05 1.75 -22.73
N TYR A 41 7.11 2.26 -21.95
CA TYR A 41 6.44 1.50 -20.87
C TYR A 41 5.71 0.26 -21.41
N PHE A 42 5.19 0.33 -22.63
CA PHE A 42 4.47 -0.78 -23.26
C PHE A 42 5.41 -1.80 -23.96
N CYS A 43 6.71 -1.69 -23.78
CA CYS A 43 7.69 -2.63 -24.34
C CYS A 43 7.58 -2.81 -25.87
N GLY A 44 7.18 -1.76 -26.60
CA GLY A 44 7.03 -1.80 -28.07
C GLY A 44 5.75 -2.49 -28.55
N ILE A 45 4.75 -2.70 -27.68
CA ILE A 45 3.39 -3.07 -28.07
C ILE A 45 2.71 -1.81 -28.61
N PRO A 46 2.09 -1.86 -29.81
CA PRO A 46 1.38 -0.71 -30.37
C PRO A 46 0.26 -0.23 -29.45
N LEU A 47 0.05 1.09 -29.37
CA LEU A 47 -0.93 1.69 -28.47
C LEU A 47 -2.36 1.18 -28.72
N GLU A 48 -2.72 0.93 -29.95
CA GLU A 48 -4.02 0.34 -30.32
C GLU A 48 -4.20 -1.04 -29.68
N GLU A 49 -3.17 -1.87 -29.71
CA GLU A 49 -3.20 -3.18 -29.07
C GLU A 49 -3.24 -3.07 -27.54
N VAL A 50 -2.50 -2.11 -26.96
CA VAL A 50 -2.57 -1.80 -25.51
C VAL A 50 -4.01 -1.43 -25.13
N ARG A 51 -4.66 -0.55 -25.90
CA ARG A 51 -6.05 -0.15 -25.67
C ARG A 51 -7.00 -1.34 -25.76
N LYS A 52 -6.83 -2.18 -26.75
CA LYS A 52 -7.64 -3.41 -26.91
C LYS A 52 -7.48 -4.37 -25.74
N LEU A 53 -6.26 -4.62 -25.29
CA LEU A 53 -5.94 -5.54 -24.20
C LEU A 53 -6.39 -5.04 -22.84
N THR A 54 -6.23 -3.74 -22.59
CA THR A 54 -6.57 -3.12 -21.31
C THR A 54 -7.98 -2.56 -21.27
N GLY A 55 -8.63 -2.36 -22.44
CA GLY A 55 -9.92 -1.71 -22.56
C GLY A 55 -9.93 -0.26 -22.08
N ILE A 56 -8.77 0.39 -22.03
CA ILE A 56 -8.64 1.80 -21.68
C ILE A 56 -8.82 2.61 -22.95
N THR A 57 -9.84 3.44 -22.98
CA THR A 57 -10.23 4.23 -24.17
C THR A 57 -9.87 5.70 -24.06
N ASP A 58 -9.67 6.20 -22.85
CA ASP A 58 -9.27 7.59 -22.59
C ASP A 58 -7.75 7.79 -22.72
N ASP A 59 -7.29 9.03 -22.51
CA ASP A 59 -5.88 9.38 -22.58
C ASP A 59 -5.13 9.17 -21.26
N GLN A 60 -5.81 8.63 -20.26
CA GLN A 60 -5.21 8.29 -18.98
C GLN A 60 -5.06 6.79 -18.81
N PHE A 61 -3.82 6.31 -18.87
CA PHE A 61 -3.53 4.91 -18.59
C PHE A 61 -3.64 4.62 -17.10
N ASN A 62 -4.69 3.89 -16.72
CA ASN A 62 -4.91 3.47 -15.34
C ASN A 62 -4.20 2.14 -15.08
N HIS A 63 -3.11 2.19 -14.32
CA HIS A 63 -2.26 1.03 -14.03
C HIS A 63 -2.99 -0.06 -13.25
N SER A 64 -3.82 0.32 -12.27
CA SER A 64 -4.59 -0.64 -11.47
C SER A 64 -5.65 -1.35 -12.31
N LEU A 65 -6.35 -0.64 -13.19
CA LEU A 65 -7.33 -1.25 -14.10
C LEU A 65 -6.67 -2.24 -15.05
N ALA A 66 -5.52 -1.87 -15.63
CA ALA A 66 -4.76 -2.77 -16.48
C ALA A 66 -4.32 -4.02 -15.71
N ALA A 67 -3.81 -3.86 -14.49
CA ALA A 67 -3.42 -4.97 -13.64
C ALA A 67 -4.60 -5.89 -13.31
N LEU A 68 -5.77 -5.34 -12.97
CA LEU A 68 -6.99 -6.11 -12.70
C LEU A 68 -7.48 -6.93 -13.91
N ARG A 69 -7.29 -6.42 -15.14
CA ARG A 69 -7.66 -7.13 -16.37
C ARG A 69 -6.66 -8.22 -16.77
N PHE A 70 -5.40 -8.08 -16.37
CA PHE A 70 -4.36 -9.05 -16.64
C PHE A 70 -4.15 -10.07 -15.53
N ALA A 71 -4.70 -9.86 -14.35
CA ALA A 71 -4.60 -10.81 -13.25
C ALA A 71 -5.69 -11.89 -13.33
N ARG A 72 -5.38 -13.08 -12.80
CA ARG A 72 -6.39 -14.11 -12.57
C ARG A 72 -7.22 -13.84 -11.32
N LEU A 73 -6.62 -13.16 -10.34
CA LEU A 73 -7.20 -12.86 -9.05
C LEU A 73 -6.57 -11.58 -8.51
N ALA A 74 -7.35 -10.78 -7.81
CA ALA A 74 -6.84 -9.66 -7.02
C ALA A 74 -7.27 -9.75 -5.57
N ASN A 75 -6.57 -9.09 -4.67
CA ASN A 75 -6.97 -8.97 -3.28
C ASN A 75 -6.80 -7.56 -2.73
N GLY A 76 -7.76 -7.14 -1.91
CA GLY A 76 -7.60 -6.09 -0.94
C GLY A 76 -6.88 -6.61 0.31
N VAL A 77 -6.34 -5.71 1.13
CA VAL A 77 -5.47 -6.06 2.28
C VAL A 77 -6.20 -6.09 3.63
N SER A 78 -7.52 -6.08 3.60
CA SER A 78 -8.43 -6.35 4.72
C SER A 78 -9.83 -6.66 4.19
N GLU A 79 -10.70 -7.19 5.01
CA GLU A 79 -12.09 -7.50 4.63
C GLU A 79 -12.81 -6.25 4.11
N LEU A 80 -12.79 -5.16 4.89
CA LEU A 80 -13.37 -3.88 4.50
C LEU A 80 -12.77 -3.36 3.18
N HIS A 81 -11.45 -3.45 3.03
CA HIS A 81 -10.79 -3.05 1.78
C HIS A 81 -11.27 -3.90 0.60
N GLY A 82 -11.46 -5.20 0.78
CA GLY A 82 -12.02 -6.07 -0.25
C GLY A 82 -13.41 -5.63 -0.69
N HIS A 83 -14.28 -5.26 0.26
CA HIS A 83 -15.62 -4.72 -0.04
C HIS A 83 -15.54 -3.40 -0.82
N VAL A 84 -14.77 -2.45 -0.33
CA VAL A 84 -14.59 -1.13 -0.98
C VAL A 84 -13.99 -1.28 -2.38
N SER A 85 -12.99 -2.15 -2.54
CA SER A 85 -12.37 -2.40 -3.85
C SER A 85 -13.36 -3.00 -4.85
N ARG A 86 -14.16 -3.97 -4.45
CA ARG A 86 -15.23 -4.52 -5.33
C ARG A 86 -16.22 -3.45 -5.76
N ALA A 87 -16.67 -2.60 -4.85
CA ALA A 87 -17.58 -1.50 -5.16
C ALA A 87 -16.94 -0.49 -6.12
N MET A 88 -15.71 -0.07 -5.84
CA MET A 88 -14.98 0.92 -6.65
C MET A 88 -14.73 0.44 -8.09
N TRP A 89 -14.40 -0.83 -8.26
CA TRP A 89 -14.05 -1.41 -9.56
C TRP A 89 -15.25 -2.05 -10.30
N SER A 90 -16.44 -2.12 -9.69
CA SER A 90 -17.63 -2.76 -10.26
C SER A 90 -18.09 -2.19 -11.60
N LYS A 91 -17.79 -0.91 -11.85
CA LYS A 91 -18.12 -0.22 -13.10
C LYS A 91 -17.25 -0.65 -14.31
N TYR A 92 -16.18 -1.39 -14.07
CA TYR A 92 -15.24 -1.80 -15.11
C TYR A 92 -15.44 -3.29 -15.46
N PRO A 93 -15.92 -3.61 -16.67
CA PRO A 93 -16.07 -5.01 -17.10
C PRO A 93 -14.71 -5.67 -17.37
N GLY A 94 -14.68 -6.99 -17.31
CA GLY A 94 -13.52 -7.81 -17.69
C GLY A 94 -12.38 -7.83 -16.69
N ILE A 95 -12.57 -7.31 -15.47
CA ILE A 95 -11.61 -7.42 -14.38
C ILE A 95 -11.68 -8.81 -13.72
N CYS A 96 -10.59 -9.21 -13.06
CA CYS A 96 -10.55 -10.44 -12.28
C CYS A 96 -11.39 -10.32 -10.99
N PRO A 97 -11.76 -11.46 -10.36
CA PRO A 97 -12.38 -11.45 -9.04
C PRO A 97 -11.48 -10.77 -8.00
N ILE A 98 -12.09 -10.00 -7.07
CA ILE A 98 -11.38 -9.33 -5.98
C ILE A 98 -11.82 -9.96 -4.66
N ILE A 99 -10.89 -10.62 -3.99
CA ILE A 99 -11.04 -11.16 -2.63
C ILE A 99 -10.39 -10.22 -1.61
N HIS A 100 -10.29 -10.65 -0.37
CA HIS A 100 -9.43 -9.99 0.62
C HIS A 100 -8.49 -11.00 1.26
N ILE A 101 -7.31 -10.51 1.62
CA ILE A 101 -6.33 -11.20 2.46
C ILE A 101 -5.85 -10.17 3.47
N THR A 102 -6.20 -10.37 4.73
CA THR A 102 -5.84 -9.40 5.78
C THR A 102 -4.33 -9.36 5.97
N ASN A 103 -3.77 -8.17 5.91
CA ASN A 103 -2.36 -7.96 6.20
C ASN A 103 -2.02 -8.41 7.62
N SER A 104 -0.88 -9.03 7.76
CA SER A 104 -0.27 -9.34 9.05
C SER A 104 1.08 -8.65 9.18
N GLN A 105 1.56 -8.56 10.41
CA GLN A 105 2.90 -8.09 10.71
C GLN A 105 3.77 -9.24 11.19
N ASN A 106 5.01 -9.25 10.74
CA ASN A 106 6.02 -10.12 11.32
C ASN A 106 6.55 -9.47 12.62
N TRP A 107 5.92 -9.77 13.75
CA TRP A 107 6.32 -9.23 15.04
C TRP A 107 7.78 -9.56 15.40
N ARG A 108 8.32 -10.70 14.97
CA ARG A 108 9.72 -11.08 15.20
C ARG A 108 10.72 -10.12 14.55
N TYR A 109 10.28 -9.45 13.49
CA TYR A 109 11.07 -8.45 12.79
C TYR A 109 10.83 -7.02 13.30
N TRP A 110 9.56 -6.68 13.57
CA TRP A 110 9.16 -5.29 13.86
C TRP A 110 9.10 -4.96 15.34
N ALA A 111 8.82 -5.93 16.22
CA ALA A 111 8.72 -5.68 17.65
C ALA A 111 10.10 -5.61 18.30
N ASP A 112 10.24 -4.72 19.27
CA ASP A 112 11.34 -4.79 20.23
C ASP A 112 11.18 -6.04 21.09
N LYS A 113 12.16 -6.94 21.04
CA LYS A 113 12.07 -8.26 21.66
C LYS A 113 11.92 -8.19 23.17
N GLN A 114 12.62 -7.24 23.84
CA GLN A 114 12.54 -7.11 25.29
C GLN A 114 11.18 -6.60 25.73
N LEU A 115 10.61 -5.62 24.99
CA LEU A 115 9.26 -5.13 25.24
C LEU A 115 8.21 -6.21 25.01
N TYR A 116 8.38 -6.99 23.94
CA TYR A 116 7.46 -8.08 23.60
C TYR A 116 7.45 -9.18 24.69
N TYR A 117 8.61 -9.67 25.10
CA TYR A 117 8.71 -10.68 26.15
C TYR A 117 8.22 -10.19 27.50
N ALA A 118 8.52 -8.93 27.88
CA ALA A 118 8.00 -8.36 29.10
C ALA A 118 6.46 -8.30 29.12
N ALA A 119 5.84 -8.04 27.95
CA ALA A 119 4.39 -8.08 27.82
C ALA A 119 3.83 -9.51 27.91
N GLU A 120 4.44 -10.49 27.24
CA GLU A 120 4.02 -11.91 27.31
C GLU A 120 4.13 -12.48 28.72
N GLU A 121 5.19 -12.13 29.44
CA GLU A 121 5.44 -12.60 30.81
C GLU A 121 4.65 -11.79 31.85
N SER A 122 3.85 -10.81 31.43
CA SER A 122 3.15 -9.87 32.33
C SER A 122 4.07 -9.18 33.33
N ASN A 123 5.32 -8.94 32.93
CA ASN A 123 6.32 -8.25 33.75
C ASN A 123 6.20 -6.74 33.53
N GLU A 124 5.34 -6.10 34.32
CA GLU A 124 5.02 -4.68 34.20
C GLU A 124 6.24 -3.79 34.38
N THR A 125 7.11 -4.10 35.34
CA THR A 125 8.33 -3.31 35.60
C THR A 125 9.25 -3.30 34.38
N ASN A 126 9.60 -4.47 33.86
CA ASN A 126 10.46 -4.57 32.68
C ASN A 126 9.82 -3.93 31.45
N PHE A 127 8.48 -4.01 31.31
CA PHE A 127 7.75 -3.39 30.23
C PHE A 127 7.86 -1.85 30.29
N ILE A 128 7.62 -1.26 31.46
CA ILE A 128 7.70 0.19 31.69
C ILE A 128 9.12 0.71 31.46
N ASP A 129 10.10 0.04 32.06
CA ASP A 129 11.51 0.44 31.95
C ASP A 129 11.99 0.37 30.50
N ARG A 130 11.63 -0.69 29.78
CA ARG A 130 12.00 -0.83 28.37
C ARG A 130 11.33 0.21 27.50
N LYS A 131 10.05 0.48 27.72
CA LYS A 131 9.29 1.51 27.00
C LYS A 131 9.89 2.91 27.24
N TRP A 132 10.24 3.21 28.48
CA TRP A 132 10.89 4.47 28.84
C TRP A 132 12.26 4.62 28.16
N PHE A 133 13.08 3.59 28.18
CA PHE A 133 14.36 3.56 27.47
C PHE A 133 14.21 3.83 25.98
N LEU A 134 13.26 3.17 25.32
CA LEU A 134 13.01 3.35 23.88
C LEU A 134 12.51 4.76 23.57
N LYS A 135 11.65 5.32 24.42
CA LYS A 135 11.17 6.70 24.29
C LYS A 135 12.30 7.70 24.39
N LYS A 136 13.17 7.55 25.40
CA LYS A 136 14.33 8.41 25.56
C LYS A 136 15.26 8.34 24.34
N ARG A 137 15.57 7.14 23.88
CA ARG A 137 16.37 6.93 22.66
C ARG A 137 15.75 7.60 21.42
N ALA A 138 14.42 7.53 21.26
CA ALA A 138 13.73 8.22 20.17
C ALA A 138 13.88 9.74 20.28
N PHE A 139 13.81 10.29 21.48
CA PHE A 139 13.99 11.74 21.72
C PHE A 139 15.42 12.20 21.49
N ASP A 140 16.41 11.38 21.83
CA ASP A 140 17.82 11.66 21.53
C ASP A 140 18.03 11.79 20.00
N ILE A 141 17.43 10.90 19.22
CA ILE A 141 17.46 10.97 17.74
C ILE A 141 16.76 12.25 17.22
N VAL A 142 15.62 12.59 17.79
CA VAL A 142 14.90 13.81 17.40
C VAL A 142 15.71 15.06 17.76
N ALA A 143 16.33 15.07 18.94
CA ALA A 143 17.18 16.17 19.39
C ALA A 143 18.40 16.37 18.47
N ASP A 144 19.05 15.28 18.09
CA ASP A 144 20.19 15.27 17.16
C ASP A 144 19.81 15.85 15.79
N GLN A 145 18.65 15.45 15.25
CA GLN A 145 18.20 15.86 13.93
C GLN A 145 17.57 17.27 13.88
N THR A 146 16.98 17.75 14.95
CA THR A 146 16.14 18.96 14.94
C THR A 146 16.57 20.04 15.94
N GLY A 147 17.45 19.73 16.88
CA GLY A 147 17.81 20.58 18.01
C GLY A 147 16.71 20.73 19.06
N LYS A 148 15.59 19.98 18.96
CA LYS A 148 14.47 20.08 19.91
C LYS A 148 14.57 19.02 20.99
N LEU A 149 14.45 19.45 22.23
CA LEU A 149 14.44 18.58 23.41
C LEU A 149 13.01 18.32 23.87
N PHE A 150 12.69 17.06 24.14
CA PHE A 150 11.41 16.63 24.68
C PHE A 150 11.59 15.98 26.05
N ASP A 151 10.62 16.22 26.95
CA ASP A 151 10.58 15.55 28.25
C ASP A 151 9.99 14.14 28.11
N PRO A 152 10.75 13.07 28.45
CA PRO A 152 10.26 11.71 28.36
C PRO A 152 9.11 11.38 29.33
N ASN A 153 8.89 12.21 30.37
CA ASN A 153 7.79 12.04 31.32
C ASN A 153 6.44 12.56 30.78
N VAL A 154 6.45 13.37 29.74
CA VAL A 154 5.23 13.89 29.10
C VAL A 154 4.68 12.88 28.10
N LEU A 155 3.34 12.68 28.12
CA LEU A 155 2.65 11.87 27.10
C LEU A 155 3.00 12.38 25.70
N THR A 156 3.45 11.48 24.87
CA THR A 156 3.87 11.81 23.51
C THR A 156 3.04 11.04 22.50
N ILE A 157 2.35 11.77 21.63
CA ILE A 157 1.57 11.20 20.54
C ILE A 157 2.31 11.56 19.24
N VAL A 158 2.58 10.56 18.40
CA VAL A 158 3.28 10.73 17.14
C VAL A 158 2.35 10.40 15.98
N TRP A 159 2.24 11.35 15.05
CA TRP A 159 1.61 11.11 13.77
C TRP A 159 2.66 11.26 12.65
N ALA A 160 3.01 10.14 12.00
CA ALA A 160 4.02 10.09 10.96
C ALA A 160 3.42 9.41 9.71
N ARG A 161 2.77 10.19 8.86
CA ARG A 161 2.07 9.72 7.67
C ARG A 161 2.27 10.67 6.50
N ARG A 162 2.02 10.20 5.28
CA ARG A 162 1.93 11.07 4.10
C ARG A 162 0.77 12.06 4.29
N PHE A 163 0.95 13.29 3.82
CA PHE A 163 -0.12 14.28 3.81
C PHE A 163 -1.17 13.90 2.75
N ALA A 164 -2.25 13.28 3.20
CA ALA A 164 -3.41 12.91 2.39
C ALA A 164 -4.66 12.99 3.27
N GLY A 165 -5.78 13.51 2.74
CA GLY A 165 -7.00 13.77 3.51
C GLY A 165 -7.50 12.55 4.29
N TYR A 166 -7.48 11.37 3.68
CA TYR A 166 -7.91 10.12 4.33
C TYR A 166 -7.04 9.68 5.52
N LYS A 167 -5.85 10.25 5.72
CA LYS A 167 -4.99 10.01 6.89
C LYS A 167 -5.43 10.82 8.12
N ARG A 168 -6.32 11.79 7.93
CA ARG A 168 -7.00 12.54 8.99
C ARG A 168 -6.06 13.12 10.05
N ALA A 169 -4.98 13.81 9.60
CA ALA A 169 -4.01 14.45 10.50
C ALA A 169 -4.64 15.43 11.48
N GLU A 170 -5.75 16.05 11.11
CA GLU A 170 -6.52 17.01 11.90
C GLU A 170 -7.07 16.41 13.21
N LEU A 171 -7.18 15.09 13.33
CA LEU A 171 -7.65 14.44 14.56
C LEU A 171 -6.70 14.60 15.74
N ILE A 172 -5.43 14.94 15.50
CA ILE A 172 -4.44 15.18 16.58
C ILE A 172 -4.65 16.54 17.23
N THR A 173 -5.27 17.49 16.52
CA THR A 173 -5.44 18.88 16.96
C THR A 173 -6.84 19.20 17.48
N ARG A 174 -7.71 18.19 17.58
CA ARG A 174 -9.10 18.32 18.08
C ARG A 174 -9.25 17.80 19.54
#